data_c9bc9cdff9cfe98d77ffe695b639a974
#
_entry.id   c9bc9cdff9cfe98d77ffe695b639a974
#
_cell.length_a   1.000
_cell.length_b   1.000
_cell.length_c   1.000
_cell.angle_alpha   90.00
_cell.angle_beta   90.00
_cell.angle_gamma   90.00
#
_symmetry.space_group_name_H-M   'P 1'
#
loop_
_entity.id
_entity.type
_entity.pdbx_description
1 polymer ?
#
loop_
_entity_poly.entity_id
_entity_poly.type
_entity_poly.pdbx_seq_one_letter_code
_entity_poly.pdbx_strand_id
1 'polypeptide(L)'
;MMRAVVHDRYGPPEVLRLEDVERPVPKDDEVLIRIRASTVNRTDCHIRRADPFFWRFFSGLRRPKQRILGSELAGEVAAVGGAVSEFAVGDHVFGVSGRFGTQAEYVCIQESARIAHMPAGTSFEEAAPACDGGLNALGSLRRAELREGQKILIYGASGAIGTAAVQLARYFDADITAVCNTKNLELVRSLGADRVVDYTQEDFTKNGEIYDIIFDAVGKHSFRRCRRSLKPGGIYVETDLGFMWHVPLLALLTRWVGDKRVTIPIPKYTKRDVIFL
;
A
#
# COMPACT_ATOMS: atom_id res chain seq x y z
N MET A 1 14.07 0.41 -28.25
CA MET A 1 12.73 0.97 -28.00
C MET A 1 11.95 0.01 -27.12
N MET A 2 10.98 0.49 -26.34
CA MET A 2 10.03 -0.28 -25.54
C MET A 2 8.66 0.43 -25.54
N ARG A 3 7.58 -0.32 -25.35
CA ARG A 3 6.25 0.27 -25.18
C ARG A 3 6.04 0.71 -23.73
N ALA A 4 5.41 1.87 -23.56
CA ALA A 4 5.03 2.40 -22.26
C ALA A 4 3.71 3.15 -22.32
N VAL A 5 2.97 3.14 -21.21
CA VAL A 5 1.80 3.99 -21.00
C VAL A 5 2.28 5.33 -20.46
N VAL A 6 2.09 6.38 -21.24
CA VAL A 6 2.61 7.72 -20.94
C VAL A 6 1.50 8.76 -20.77
N HIS A 7 1.82 9.82 -20.02
CA HIS A 7 0.99 11.02 -19.92
C HIS A 7 1.85 12.28 -19.85
N ASP A 8 1.44 13.36 -20.52
CA ASP A 8 2.16 14.65 -20.52
C ASP A 8 1.38 15.76 -19.83
N ARG A 9 0.17 15.46 -19.37
CA ARG A 9 -0.70 16.38 -18.64
C ARG A 9 -1.47 15.63 -17.57
N TYR A 10 -1.84 16.35 -16.53
CA TYR A 10 -2.77 15.84 -15.52
C TYR A 10 -4.19 15.76 -16.08
N GLY A 11 -4.96 14.76 -15.61
CA GLY A 11 -6.35 14.63 -16.05
C GLY A 11 -6.96 13.25 -15.82
N PRO A 12 -8.12 13.00 -16.44
CA PRO A 12 -8.82 11.72 -16.40
C PRO A 12 -8.06 10.63 -17.20
N PRO A 13 -8.52 9.36 -17.24
CA PRO A 13 -7.81 8.27 -17.93
C PRO A 13 -7.45 8.53 -19.38
N GLU A 14 -8.22 9.35 -20.06
CA GLU A 14 -8.06 9.70 -21.48
C GLU A 14 -6.77 10.50 -21.79
N VAL A 15 -6.03 10.92 -20.74
CA VAL A 15 -4.70 11.53 -20.94
C VAL A 15 -3.61 10.49 -21.17
N LEU A 16 -3.91 9.21 -20.88
CA LEU A 16 -2.98 8.11 -21.05
C LEU A 16 -2.97 7.67 -22.53
N ARG A 17 -1.78 7.35 -23.01
CA ARG A 17 -1.59 6.79 -24.35
C ARG A 17 -0.41 5.80 -24.36
N LEU A 18 -0.46 4.84 -25.25
CA LEU A 18 0.63 3.90 -25.48
C LEU A 18 1.61 4.51 -26.49
N GLU A 19 2.88 4.58 -26.13
CA GLU A 19 3.95 5.10 -26.97
C GLU A 19 5.17 4.17 -26.96
N ASP A 20 5.93 4.21 -28.06
CA ASP A 20 7.27 3.67 -28.13
C ASP A 20 8.26 4.70 -27.58
N VAL A 21 8.92 4.34 -26.49
CA VAL A 21 9.91 5.18 -25.81
C VAL A 21 11.28 4.51 -25.82
N GLU A 22 12.33 5.26 -25.49
CA GLU A 22 13.65 4.70 -25.36
C GLU A 22 13.71 3.70 -24.19
N ARG A 23 14.27 2.50 -24.46
CA ARG A 23 14.51 1.49 -23.42
C ARG A 23 15.64 2.00 -22.51
N PRO A 24 15.46 2.06 -21.18
CA PRO A 24 16.49 2.53 -20.28
C PRO A 24 17.68 1.55 -20.24
N VAL A 25 18.86 2.11 -19.95
CA VAL A 25 20.09 1.36 -19.72
C VAL A 25 20.42 1.45 -18.23
N PRO A 26 20.69 0.33 -17.54
CA PRO A 26 21.00 0.35 -16.13
C PRO A 26 22.34 1.04 -15.86
N LYS A 27 22.40 1.84 -14.80
CA LYS A 27 23.64 2.37 -14.24
C LYS A 27 24.38 1.27 -13.47
N ASP A 28 25.57 1.57 -12.99
CA ASP A 28 26.40 0.59 -12.30
C ASP A 28 25.73 -0.08 -11.11
N ASP A 29 24.86 0.64 -10.37
CA ASP A 29 24.12 0.16 -9.19
C ASP A 29 22.65 -0.20 -9.48
N GLU A 30 22.26 -0.28 -10.76
CA GLU A 30 20.89 -0.54 -11.17
C GLU A 30 20.72 -1.91 -11.83
N VAL A 31 19.55 -2.48 -11.67
CA VAL A 31 19.06 -3.64 -12.43
C VAL A 31 18.01 -3.19 -13.44
N LEU A 32 18.10 -3.70 -14.65
CA LEU A 32 17.07 -3.54 -15.68
C LEU A 32 16.10 -4.70 -15.55
N ILE A 33 14.85 -4.43 -15.24
CA ILE A 33 13.81 -5.42 -15.06
C ILE A 33 12.87 -5.39 -16.28
N ARG A 34 12.69 -6.55 -16.92
CA ARG A 34 11.61 -6.78 -17.87
C ARG A 34 10.33 -7.04 -17.08
N ILE A 35 9.40 -6.10 -17.13
CA ILE A 35 8.15 -6.17 -16.38
C ILE A 35 7.24 -7.23 -17.01
N ARG A 36 6.75 -8.16 -16.21
CA ARG A 36 5.78 -9.18 -16.58
C ARG A 36 4.38 -8.84 -16.08
N ALA A 37 4.30 -8.26 -14.88
CA ALA A 37 3.07 -7.75 -14.30
C ALA A 37 3.32 -6.43 -13.56
N SER A 38 2.36 -5.53 -13.61
CA SER A 38 2.32 -4.28 -12.88
C SER A 38 0.87 -4.00 -12.46
N THR A 39 0.68 -3.09 -11.50
CA THR A 39 -0.64 -2.72 -11.02
C THR A 39 -1.05 -1.32 -11.47
N VAL A 40 -2.34 -1.06 -11.38
CA VAL A 40 -2.89 0.30 -11.38
C VAL A 40 -3.54 0.51 -10.02
N ASN A 41 -2.85 1.21 -9.15
CA ASN A 41 -3.31 1.45 -7.80
C ASN A 41 -3.85 2.89 -7.61
N ARG A 42 -4.30 3.18 -6.39
CA ARG A 42 -4.90 4.47 -6.06
C ARG A 42 -3.90 5.62 -6.14
N THR A 43 -2.63 5.37 -5.81
CA THR A 43 -1.53 6.33 -5.89
C THR A 43 -1.31 6.77 -7.34
N ASP A 44 -1.31 5.83 -8.30
CA ASP A 44 -1.22 6.16 -9.74
C ASP A 44 -2.36 7.07 -10.18
N CYS A 45 -3.59 6.79 -9.71
CA CYS A 45 -4.75 7.61 -10.03
C CYS A 45 -4.64 9.03 -9.47
N HIS A 46 -4.15 9.18 -8.22
CA HIS A 46 -3.96 10.48 -7.58
C HIS A 46 -2.88 11.30 -8.31
N ILE A 47 -1.76 10.70 -8.66
CA ILE A 47 -0.66 11.36 -9.36
C ILE A 47 -1.09 11.75 -10.78
N ARG A 48 -1.76 10.86 -11.51
CA ARG A 48 -2.28 11.16 -12.83
C ARG A 48 -3.23 12.35 -12.83
N ARG A 49 -4.11 12.47 -11.83
CA ARG A 49 -5.05 13.58 -11.71
C ARG A 49 -4.43 14.81 -11.05
N ALA A 50 -3.35 14.64 -10.31
CA ALA A 50 -2.83 15.60 -9.34
C ALA A 50 -3.94 16.07 -8.37
N ASP A 51 -4.66 15.12 -7.82
CA ASP A 51 -5.76 15.33 -6.89
C ASP A 51 -5.52 14.52 -5.60
N PRO A 52 -5.49 15.19 -4.45
CA PRO A 52 -5.61 16.66 -4.24
C PRO A 52 -4.44 17.47 -4.85
N PHE A 53 -4.69 18.73 -5.12
CA PHE A 53 -3.79 19.64 -5.84
C PHE A 53 -2.36 19.70 -5.29
N PHE A 54 -2.16 19.44 -3.99
CA PHE A 54 -0.82 19.47 -3.38
C PHE A 54 0.15 18.45 -3.99
N TRP A 55 -0.33 17.37 -4.62
CA TRP A 55 0.51 16.41 -5.35
C TRP A 55 1.35 17.07 -6.43
N ARG A 56 0.90 18.20 -7.00
CA ARG A 56 1.66 18.94 -8.01
C ARG A 56 2.99 19.49 -7.51
N PHE A 57 3.11 19.74 -6.21
CA PHE A 57 4.40 20.17 -5.65
C PHE A 57 5.47 19.08 -5.74
N PHE A 58 5.07 17.82 -5.71
CA PHE A 58 5.96 16.67 -5.81
C PHE A 58 6.06 16.14 -7.25
N SER A 59 4.95 16.00 -7.94
CA SER A 59 4.86 15.41 -9.28
C SER A 59 5.10 16.41 -10.42
N GLY A 60 5.10 17.72 -10.14
CA GLY A 60 5.33 18.80 -11.11
C GLY A 60 4.18 19.82 -11.17
N LEU A 61 4.46 21.10 -11.04
CA LEU A 61 3.44 22.15 -10.89
C LEU A 61 2.53 22.29 -12.11
N ARG A 62 3.12 22.31 -13.32
CA ARG A 62 2.40 22.56 -14.58
C ARG A 62 2.17 21.28 -15.37
N ARG A 63 3.15 20.40 -15.38
CA ARG A 63 3.15 19.12 -16.12
C ARG A 63 3.76 18.04 -15.24
N PRO A 64 3.36 16.78 -15.42
CA PRO A 64 3.99 15.66 -14.74
C PRO A 64 5.49 15.61 -15.06
N LYS A 65 6.33 15.43 -14.04
CA LYS A 65 7.76 15.15 -14.20
C LYS A 65 7.97 13.70 -14.65
N GLN A 66 7.15 12.80 -14.13
CA GLN A 66 7.16 11.39 -14.48
C GLN A 66 6.11 11.14 -15.56
N ARG A 67 6.57 10.83 -16.77
CA ARG A 67 5.68 10.55 -17.91
C ARG A 67 5.04 9.16 -17.82
N ILE A 68 5.72 8.20 -17.17
CA ILE A 68 5.28 6.83 -17.03
C ILE A 68 4.89 6.62 -15.57
N LEU A 69 3.67 6.17 -15.32
CA LEU A 69 3.15 5.84 -13.99
C LEU A 69 3.51 4.40 -13.60
N GLY A 70 2.88 3.90 -12.54
CA GLY A 70 3.10 2.58 -11.98
C GLY A 70 4.18 2.58 -10.93
N SER A 71 3.85 2.06 -9.76
CA SER A 71 4.75 1.94 -8.62
C SER A 71 5.13 0.50 -8.32
N GLU A 72 4.27 -0.46 -8.60
CA GLU A 72 4.48 -1.88 -8.31
C GLU A 72 4.86 -2.66 -9.56
N LEU A 73 5.66 -3.69 -9.37
CA LEU A 73 6.08 -4.58 -10.45
C LEU A 73 6.37 -6.00 -9.96
N ALA A 74 6.25 -6.92 -10.87
CA ALA A 74 6.92 -8.21 -10.84
C ALA A 74 7.48 -8.48 -12.25
N GLY A 75 8.68 -9.04 -12.33
CA GLY A 75 9.35 -9.24 -13.59
C GLY A 75 10.65 -10.00 -13.49
N GLU A 76 11.39 -10.04 -14.58
CA GLU A 76 12.62 -10.77 -14.76
C GLU A 76 13.79 -9.79 -14.97
N VAL A 77 14.89 -10.01 -14.30
CA VAL A 77 16.12 -9.20 -14.48
C VAL A 77 16.67 -9.46 -15.87
N ALA A 78 16.70 -8.44 -16.72
CA ALA A 78 17.15 -8.50 -18.10
C ALA A 78 18.63 -8.06 -18.29
N ALA A 79 19.13 -7.22 -17.41
CA ALA A 79 20.52 -6.78 -17.34
C ALA A 79 20.84 -6.22 -15.95
N VAL A 80 22.10 -6.21 -15.59
CA VAL A 80 22.63 -5.68 -14.33
C VAL A 80 23.79 -4.72 -14.58
N GLY A 81 23.91 -3.69 -13.76
CA GLY A 81 25.06 -2.79 -13.75
C GLY A 81 26.30 -3.45 -13.14
N GLY A 82 27.45 -2.86 -13.37
CA GLY A 82 28.73 -3.46 -12.99
C GLY A 82 28.99 -3.59 -11.48
N ALA A 83 28.27 -2.83 -10.65
CA ALA A 83 28.38 -2.87 -9.18
C ALA A 83 27.25 -3.69 -8.51
N VAL A 84 26.31 -4.24 -9.30
CA VAL A 84 25.21 -5.08 -8.76
C VAL A 84 25.78 -6.44 -8.32
N SER A 85 25.41 -6.86 -7.13
CA SER A 85 25.88 -8.10 -6.49
C SER A 85 24.78 -9.05 -6.01
N GLU A 86 23.59 -8.54 -5.73
CA GLU A 86 22.49 -9.33 -5.18
C GLU A 86 21.59 -9.98 -6.26
N PHE A 87 21.60 -9.46 -7.48
CA PHE A 87 20.73 -9.93 -8.55
C PHE A 87 21.54 -10.34 -9.79
N ALA A 88 21.06 -11.36 -10.47
CA ALA A 88 21.62 -11.85 -11.73
C ALA A 88 20.56 -11.81 -12.85
N VAL A 89 21.03 -11.83 -14.12
CA VAL A 89 20.14 -11.93 -15.28
C VAL A 89 19.35 -13.23 -15.21
N GLY A 90 18.05 -13.16 -15.40
CA GLY A 90 17.11 -14.26 -15.29
C GLY A 90 16.41 -14.37 -13.92
N ASP A 91 16.84 -13.64 -12.91
CA ASP A 91 16.16 -13.63 -11.61
C ASP A 91 14.75 -13.07 -11.72
N HIS A 92 13.81 -13.74 -11.06
CA HIS A 92 12.45 -13.25 -10.90
C HIS A 92 12.36 -12.36 -9.65
N VAL A 93 11.90 -11.12 -9.85
CA VAL A 93 11.88 -10.10 -8.81
C VAL A 93 10.52 -9.41 -8.73
N PHE A 94 10.18 -8.92 -7.55
CA PHE A 94 9.00 -8.11 -7.32
C PHE A 94 9.32 -6.94 -6.38
N GLY A 95 8.47 -5.93 -6.36
CA GLY A 95 8.68 -4.82 -5.47
C GLY A 95 8.02 -3.51 -5.86
N VAL A 96 8.58 -2.42 -5.34
CA VAL A 96 8.05 -1.05 -5.54
C VAL A 96 9.13 -0.13 -6.07
N SER A 97 8.82 0.50 -7.21
CA SER A 97 9.60 1.62 -7.74
C SER A 97 9.24 2.91 -7.01
N GLY A 98 10.19 3.49 -6.29
CA GLY A 98 10.00 4.79 -5.65
C GLY A 98 9.96 5.97 -6.63
N ARG A 99 10.26 5.73 -7.90
CA ARG A 99 10.29 6.75 -8.96
C ARG A 99 9.20 6.55 -10.02
N PHE A 100 8.24 5.64 -9.78
CA PHE A 100 7.28 5.19 -10.79
C PHE A 100 7.96 4.52 -11.99
N GLY A 101 7.25 4.44 -13.11
CA GLY A 101 7.82 3.92 -14.36
C GLY A 101 7.48 2.47 -14.66
N THR A 102 6.66 1.80 -13.83
CA THR A 102 6.39 0.36 -13.99
C THR A 102 5.26 0.05 -14.99
N GLN A 103 4.55 1.07 -15.50
CA GLN A 103 3.60 0.89 -16.61
C GLN A 103 4.31 0.94 -17.97
N ALA A 104 5.38 0.16 -18.12
CA ALA A 104 6.22 0.01 -19.30
C ALA A 104 6.76 -1.43 -19.40
N GLU A 105 7.37 -1.79 -20.53
CA GLU A 105 7.97 -3.11 -20.70
C GLU A 105 9.26 -3.31 -19.88
N TYR A 106 9.98 -2.22 -19.57
CA TYR A 106 11.22 -2.26 -18.80
C TYR A 106 11.34 -1.06 -17.85
N VAL A 107 12.03 -1.29 -16.73
CA VAL A 107 12.39 -0.24 -15.77
C VAL A 107 13.77 -0.51 -15.19
N CYS A 108 14.56 0.56 -14.95
CA CYS A 108 15.78 0.46 -14.15
C CYS A 108 15.49 0.83 -12.69
N ILE A 109 15.95 -0.02 -11.76
CA ILE A 109 15.78 0.17 -10.32
C ILE A 109 17.12 -0.10 -9.63
N GLN A 110 17.49 0.73 -8.67
CA GLN A 110 18.69 0.50 -7.87
C GLN A 110 18.59 -0.81 -7.09
N GLU A 111 19.67 -1.57 -7.00
CA GLU A 111 19.76 -2.83 -6.25
C GLU A 111 19.32 -2.67 -4.78
N SER A 112 19.69 -1.54 -4.16
CA SER A 112 19.32 -1.21 -2.78
C SER A 112 17.88 -0.76 -2.57
N ALA A 113 17.11 -0.61 -3.66
CA ALA A 113 15.72 -0.19 -3.59
C ALA A 113 14.80 -1.32 -3.06
N ARG A 114 13.51 -1.04 -3.02
CA ARG A 114 12.48 -1.94 -2.46
C ARG A 114 12.08 -3.02 -3.47
N ILE A 115 13.04 -3.85 -3.86
CA ILE A 115 12.84 -5.04 -4.68
C ILE A 115 13.45 -6.26 -3.99
N ALA A 116 12.88 -7.43 -4.24
CA ALA A 116 13.33 -8.72 -3.70
C ALA A 116 13.10 -9.83 -4.72
N HIS A 117 13.76 -10.99 -4.52
CA HIS A 117 13.45 -12.18 -5.26
C HIS A 117 12.03 -12.64 -5.00
N MET A 118 11.34 -13.09 -6.04
CA MET A 118 10.00 -13.65 -5.90
C MET A 118 10.07 -14.99 -5.15
N PRO A 119 9.09 -15.27 -4.27
CA PRO A 119 8.97 -16.60 -3.69
C PRO A 119 8.76 -17.67 -4.76
N ALA A 120 9.35 -18.86 -4.55
CA ALA A 120 9.19 -19.97 -5.47
C ALA A 120 7.71 -20.38 -5.60
N GLY A 121 7.26 -20.62 -6.82
CA GLY A 121 5.88 -21.01 -7.11
C GLY A 121 4.86 -19.88 -7.19
N THR A 122 5.27 -18.63 -6.97
CA THR A 122 4.40 -17.45 -7.11
C THR A 122 4.43 -16.97 -8.57
N SER A 123 3.28 -16.66 -9.14
CA SER A 123 3.18 -16.01 -10.46
C SER A 123 3.51 -14.51 -10.38
N PHE A 124 3.85 -13.90 -11.52
CA PHE A 124 4.12 -12.46 -11.59
C PHE A 124 2.87 -11.63 -11.24
N GLU A 125 1.69 -12.13 -11.61
CA GLU A 125 0.39 -11.50 -11.35
C GLU A 125 0.03 -11.54 -9.86
N GLU A 126 0.45 -12.55 -9.12
CA GLU A 126 0.29 -12.65 -7.66
C GLU A 126 1.31 -11.78 -6.92
N ALA A 127 2.55 -11.73 -7.39
CA ALA A 127 3.63 -10.99 -6.74
C ALA A 127 3.51 -9.47 -6.92
N ALA A 128 3.09 -9.01 -8.12
CA ALA A 128 3.03 -7.58 -8.43
C ALA A 128 2.18 -6.77 -7.43
N PRO A 129 0.94 -7.17 -7.04
CA PRO A 129 0.10 -6.39 -6.13
C PRO A 129 0.44 -6.55 -4.64
N ALA A 130 1.43 -7.36 -4.28
CA ALA A 130 1.72 -7.68 -2.88
C ALA A 130 2.29 -6.49 -2.10
N CYS A 131 3.01 -5.58 -2.77
CA CYS A 131 3.84 -4.60 -2.07
C CYS A 131 3.08 -3.36 -1.58
N ASP A 132 2.25 -2.70 -2.40
CA ASP A 132 1.63 -1.43 -1.97
C ASP A 132 0.67 -1.66 -0.80
N GLY A 133 -0.25 -2.61 -0.95
CA GLY A 133 -1.14 -3.01 0.13
C GLY A 133 -0.40 -3.57 1.34
N GLY A 134 0.55 -4.47 1.11
CA GLY A 134 1.34 -5.14 2.15
C GLY A 134 2.19 -4.18 2.96
N LEU A 135 2.95 -3.30 2.32
CA LEU A 135 3.81 -2.32 3.01
C LEU A 135 2.99 -1.32 3.83
N ASN A 136 1.87 -0.82 3.27
CA ASN A 136 0.98 0.08 3.98
C ASN A 136 0.33 -0.60 5.20
N ALA A 137 -0.12 -1.84 5.07
CA ALA A 137 -0.67 -2.63 6.16
C ALA A 137 0.40 -2.91 7.23
N LEU A 138 1.56 -3.41 6.84
CA LEU A 138 2.68 -3.71 7.75
C LEU A 138 3.12 -2.48 8.54
N GLY A 139 3.30 -1.35 7.86
CA GLY A 139 3.65 -0.08 8.50
C GLY A 139 2.58 0.39 9.49
N SER A 140 1.31 0.22 9.17
CA SER A 140 0.17 0.55 10.04
C SER A 140 0.12 -0.32 11.29
N LEU A 141 0.25 -1.65 11.14
CA LEU A 141 0.23 -2.60 12.23
C LEU A 141 1.43 -2.42 13.18
N ARG A 142 2.64 -2.21 12.62
CA ARG A 142 3.84 -1.89 13.42
C ARG A 142 3.69 -0.57 14.16
N ARG A 143 3.09 0.44 13.52
CA ARG A 143 2.85 1.74 14.15
C ARG A 143 1.83 1.67 15.27
N ALA A 144 0.87 0.76 15.16
CA ALA A 144 -0.09 0.42 16.21
C ALA A 144 0.50 -0.49 17.29
N GLU A 145 1.73 -0.96 17.12
CA GLU A 145 2.38 -1.93 18.02
C GLU A 145 1.51 -3.18 18.24
N LEU A 146 0.93 -3.70 17.14
CA LEU A 146 0.11 -4.92 17.21
C LEU A 146 0.90 -6.08 17.82
N ARG A 147 0.28 -6.78 18.76
CA ARG A 147 0.83 -7.93 19.49
C ARG A 147 -0.13 -9.10 19.46
N GLU A 148 0.42 -10.29 19.66
CA GLU A 148 -0.34 -11.53 19.83
C GLU A 148 -1.50 -11.37 20.84
N GLY A 149 -2.65 -11.93 20.51
CA GLY A 149 -3.86 -11.93 21.34
C GLY A 149 -4.60 -10.60 21.44
N GLN A 150 -4.10 -9.51 20.83
CA GLN A 150 -4.83 -8.25 20.82
C GLN A 150 -6.02 -8.31 19.86
N LYS A 151 -7.12 -7.65 20.25
CA LYS A 151 -8.31 -7.48 19.40
C LYS A 151 -8.12 -6.32 18.44
N ILE A 152 -8.09 -6.62 17.14
CA ILE A 152 -8.02 -5.61 16.09
C ILE A 152 -9.29 -5.61 15.23
N LEU A 153 -9.83 -4.40 14.98
CA LEU A 153 -10.84 -4.20 13.95
C LEU A 153 -10.18 -3.59 12.71
N ILE A 154 -10.40 -4.20 11.55
CA ILE A 154 -9.90 -3.71 10.24
C ILE A 154 -11.10 -3.27 9.40
N TYR A 155 -11.26 -1.96 9.20
CA TYR A 155 -12.30 -1.39 8.37
C TYR A 155 -11.84 -1.24 6.93
N GLY A 156 -12.66 -1.69 5.97
CA GLY A 156 -12.29 -1.77 4.56
C GLY A 156 -11.44 -3.00 4.23
N ALA A 157 -11.69 -4.10 4.93
CA ALA A 157 -10.91 -5.35 4.90
C ALA A 157 -10.84 -6.03 3.52
N SER A 158 -11.68 -5.66 2.56
CA SER A 158 -11.66 -6.18 1.19
C SER A 158 -10.85 -5.34 0.18
N GLY A 159 -10.29 -4.21 0.60
CA GLY A 159 -9.38 -3.40 -0.23
C GLY A 159 -7.93 -3.93 -0.18
N ALA A 160 -7.04 -3.41 -1.03
CA ALA A 160 -5.65 -3.86 -1.11
C ALA A 160 -4.92 -3.81 0.25
N ILE A 161 -5.02 -2.68 0.96
CA ILE A 161 -4.45 -2.53 2.31
C ILE A 161 -5.18 -3.42 3.32
N GLY A 162 -6.51 -3.50 3.22
CA GLY A 162 -7.34 -4.27 4.15
C GLY A 162 -7.10 -5.78 4.08
N THR A 163 -7.03 -6.35 2.88
CA THR A 163 -6.73 -7.78 2.69
C THR A 163 -5.35 -8.16 3.18
N ALA A 164 -4.35 -7.31 2.92
CA ALA A 164 -3.01 -7.48 3.46
C ALA A 164 -2.99 -7.34 5.00
N ALA A 165 -3.75 -6.39 5.56
CA ALA A 165 -3.83 -6.19 7.01
C ALA A 165 -4.46 -7.40 7.73
N VAL A 166 -5.50 -8.04 7.15
CA VAL A 166 -6.11 -9.25 7.71
C VAL A 166 -5.07 -10.38 7.78
N GLN A 167 -4.36 -10.64 6.67
CA GLN A 167 -3.35 -11.69 6.60
C GLN A 167 -2.17 -11.42 7.54
N LEU A 168 -1.66 -10.20 7.58
CA LEU A 168 -0.58 -9.81 8.49
C LEU A 168 -1.02 -9.86 9.96
N ALA A 169 -2.24 -9.42 10.29
CA ALA A 169 -2.76 -9.52 11.65
C ALA A 169 -2.91 -11.00 12.08
N ARG A 170 -3.29 -11.89 11.14
CA ARG A 170 -3.30 -13.34 11.36
C ARG A 170 -1.89 -13.89 11.59
N TYR A 171 -0.92 -13.46 10.80
CA TYR A 171 0.49 -13.82 11.00
C TYR A 171 1.03 -13.39 12.38
N PHE A 172 0.52 -12.28 12.92
CA PHE A 172 0.86 -11.79 14.28
C PHE A 172 -0.05 -12.35 15.39
N ASP A 173 -0.85 -13.37 15.10
CA ASP A 173 -1.75 -14.05 16.04
C ASP A 173 -2.71 -13.10 16.79
N ALA A 174 -3.28 -12.13 16.11
CA ALA A 174 -4.31 -11.23 16.62
C ALA A 174 -5.72 -11.83 16.52
N ASP A 175 -6.66 -11.36 17.36
CA ASP A 175 -8.12 -11.60 17.25
C ASP A 175 -8.72 -10.57 16.27
N ILE A 176 -9.11 -11.02 15.09
CA ILE A 176 -9.39 -10.15 13.95
C ILE A 176 -10.88 -10.02 13.71
N THR A 177 -11.40 -8.80 13.86
CA THR A 177 -12.72 -8.41 13.34
C THR A 177 -12.53 -7.60 12.06
N ALA A 178 -13.03 -8.10 10.95
CA ALA A 178 -12.91 -7.46 9.64
C ALA A 178 -14.26 -6.88 9.20
N VAL A 179 -14.23 -5.65 8.64
CA VAL A 179 -15.44 -4.94 8.18
C VAL A 179 -15.37 -4.75 6.67
N CYS A 180 -16.35 -5.30 5.96
CA CYS A 180 -16.47 -5.18 4.51
C CYS A 180 -17.95 -5.15 4.10
N ASN A 181 -18.24 -5.16 2.80
CA ASN A 181 -19.61 -5.28 2.28
C ASN A 181 -20.00 -6.75 2.11
N THR A 182 -21.31 -7.01 1.92
CA THR A 182 -21.90 -8.35 1.74
C THR A 182 -21.17 -9.22 0.74
N LYS A 183 -20.74 -8.66 -0.39
CA LYS A 183 -20.11 -9.40 -1.50
C LYS A 183 -18.74 -9.99 -1.15
N ASN A 184 -18.08 -9.44 -0.14
CA ASN A 184 -16.70 -9.77 0.19
C ASN A 184 -16.56 -10.53 1.52
N LEU A 185 -17.66 -10.96 2.15
CA LEU A 185 -17.64 -11.64 3.46
C LEU A 185 -16.81 -12.94 3.40
N GLU A 186 -17.06 -13.77 2.39
CA GLU A 186 -16.36 -15.05 2.23
C GLU A 186 -14.87 -14.85 1.92
N LEU A 187 -14.54 -13.89 1.04
CA LEU A 187 -13.17 -13.54 0.76
C LEU A 187 -12.43 -13.17 2.06
N VAL A 188 -12.99 -12.28 2.85
CA VAL A 188 -12.30 -11.77 4.05
C VAL A 188 -12.19 -12.87 5.13
N ARG A 189 -13.18 -13.76 5.24
CA ARG A 189 -13.06 -14.96 6.10
C ARG A 189 -11.94 -15.88 5.67
N SER A 190 -11.83 -16.15 4.37
CA SER A 190 -10.78 -17.04 3.83
C SER A 190 -9.36 -16.49 4.04
N LEU A 191 -9.21 -15.18 4.23
CA LEU A 191 -7.94 -14.53 4.54
C LEU A 191 -7.55 -14.63 6.03
N GLY A 192 -8.42 -15.18 6.88
CA GLY A 192 -8.11 -15.45 8.29
C GLY A 192 -8.77 -14.50 9.29
N ALA A 193 -9.82 -13.76 8.92
CA ALA A 193 -10.61 -13.00 9.88
C ALA A 193 -11.44 -13.93 10.79
N ASP A 194 -11.38 -13.74 12.12
CA ASP A 194 -12.14 -14.51 13.10
C ASP A 194 -13.61 -14.11 13.12
N ARG A 195 -13.87 -12.82 12.88
CA ARG A 195 -15.24 -12.25 12.74
C ARG A 195 -15.29 -11.33 11.54
N VAL A 196 -16.44 -11.32 10.87
CA VAL A 196 -16.70 -10.42 9.74
C VAL A 196 -18.01 -9.68 9.96
N VAL A 197 -17.94 -8.35 9.85
CA VAL A 197 -19.08 -7.44 9.98
C VAL A 197 -19.41 -6.87 8.60
N ASP A 198 -20.67 -7.00 8.20
CA ASP A 198 -21.19 -6.34 6.99
C ASP A 198 -21.64 -4.93 7.32
N TYR A 199 -20.87 -3.92 6.91
CA TYR A 199 -21.20 -2.52 7.18
C TYR A 199 -22.50 -2.04 6.53
N THR A 200 -23.07 -2.81 5.59
CA THR A 200 -24.35 -2.48 4.95
C THR A 200 -25.53 -2.89 5.82
N GLN A 201 -25.32 -3.78 6.79
CA GLN A 201 -26.33 -4.33 7.69
C GLN A 201 -26.13 -3.91 9.14
N GLU A 202 -24.87 -3.73 9.56
CA GLU A 202 -24.52 -3.50 10.96
C GLU A 202 -23.50 -2.36 11.12
N ASP A 203 -23.74 -1.51 12.12
CA ASP A 203 -22.77 -0.50 12.55
C ASP A 203 -21.90 -1.07 13.70
N PHE A 204 -20.66 -1.46 13.42
CA PHE A 204 -19.76 -2.04 14.41
C PHE A 204 -19.54 -1.15 15.64
N THR A 205 -19.75 0.16 15.53
CA THR A 205 -19.60 1.09 16.66
C THR A 205 -20.74 0.98 17.69
N LYS A 206 -21.78 0.17 17.38
CA LYS A 206 -22.96 -0.04 18.21
C LYS A 206 -23.13 -1.47 18.71
N ASN A 207 -22.27 -2.39 18.30
CA ASN A 207 -22.41 -3.82 18.67
C ASN A 207 -21.87 -4.16 20.08
N GLY A 208 -21.31 -3.19 20.81
CA GLY A 208 -20.79 -3.38 22.16
C GLY A 208 -19.38 -3.97 22.24
N GLU A 209 -18.78 -4.35 21.11
CA GLU A 209 -17.41 -4.87 21.08
C GLU A 209 -16.38 -3.78 21.29
N ILE A 210 -15.30 -4.15 21.97
CA ILE A 210 -14.20 -3.24 22.36
C ILE A 210 -12.86 -3.81 21.85
N TYR A 211 -12.10 -2.96 21.18
CA TYR A 211 -10.86 -3.31 20.48
C TYR A 211 -9.63 -2.65 21.09
N ASP A 212 -8.48 -3.31 20.99
CA ASP A 212 -7.18 -2.70 21.28
C ASP A 212 -6.77 -1.74 20.16
N ILE A 213 -7.05 -2.14 18.92
CA ILE A 213 -6.71 -1.38 17.72
C ILE A 213 -7.93 -1.32 16.80
N ILE A 214 -8.21 -0.13 16.26
CA ILE A 214 -9.12 0.05 15.12
C ILE A 214 -8.31 0.62 13.97
N PHE A 215 -8.21 -0.14 12.89
CA PHE A 215 -7.49 0.23 11.68
C PHE A 215 -8.47 0.57 10.55
N ASP A 216 -8.57 1.85 10.20
CA ASP A 216 -9.32 2.33 9.05
C ASP A 216 -8.41 2.37 7.81
N ALA A 217 -8.52 1.34 6.97
CA ALA A 217 -7.74 1.17 5.74
C ALA A 217 -8.29 1.97 4.55
N VAL A 218 -9.38 2.75 4.72
CA VAL A 218 -10.07 3.48 3.64
C VAL A 218 -10.40 4.93 3.96
N GLY A 219 -10.20 5.39 5.20
CA GLY A 219 -10.50 6.76 5.62
C GLY A 219 -11.99 7.11 5.58
N LYS A 220 -12.88 6.16 5.91
CA LYS A 220 -14.33 6.35 5.88
C LYS A 220 -14.97 6.48 7.26
N HIS A 221 -14.22 6.21 8.31
CA HIS A 221 -14.64 6.43 9.68
C HIS A 221 -13.91 7.64 10.28
N SER A 222 -14.20 7.91 11.55
CA SER A 222 -13.51 8.94 12.32
C SER A 222 -13.20 8.45 13.72
N PHE A 223 -12.11 8.89 14.28
CA PHE A 223 -11.73 8.61 15.66
C PHE A 223 -12.88 8.90 16.65
N ARG A 224 -13.61 10.00 16.44
CA ARG A 224 -14.74 10.38 17.32
C ARG A 224 -15.83 9.31 17.37
N ARG A 225 -16.17 8.70 16.23
CA ARG A 225 -17.17 7.62 16.16
C ARG A 225 -16.63 6.32 16.75
N CYS A 226 -15.38 5.99 16.46
CA CYS A 226 -14.73 4.73 16.88
C CYS A 226 -14.28 4.75 18.35
N ARG A 227 -14.15 5.93 18.96
CA ARG A 227 -13.58 6.09 20.31
C ARG A 227 -14.26 5.22 21.37
N ARG A 228 -15.57 5.00 21.29
CA ARG A 228 -16.31 4.19 22.26
C ARG A 228 -16.03 2.69 22.11
N SER A 229 -15.63 2.25 20.94
CA SER A 229 -15.25 0.87 20.63
C SER A 229 -13.76 0.58 20.85
N LEU A 230 -12.99 1.55 21.37
CA LEU A 230 -11.59 1.36 21.76
C LEU A 230 -11.47 1.18 23.28
N LYS A 231 -10.60 0.26 23.71
CA LYS A 231 -10.16 0.10 25.11
C LYS A 231 -9.47 1.38 25.62
N PRO A 232 -9.39 1.60 26.94
CA PRO A 232 -8.39 2.53 27.50
C PRO A 232 -6.98 2.14 26.99
N GLY A 233 -6.21 3.14 26.52
CA GLY A 233 -4.92 2.91 25.86
C GLY A 233 -5.01 2.45 24.40
N GLY A 234 -6.20 2.22 23.87
CA GLY A 234 -6.42 1.74 22.50
C GLY A 234 -6.00 2.74 21.41
N ILE A 235 -5.70 2.20 20.23
CA ILE A 235 -5.12 2.95 19.11
C ILE A 235 -6.05 2.94 17.90
N TYR A 236 -6.33 4.13 17.37
CA TYR A 236 -6.98 4.32 16.07
C TYR A 236 -5.93 4.63 15.02
N VAL A 237 -5.86 3.80 13.98
CA VAL A 237 -4.94 3.97 12.85
C VAL A 237 -5.75 4.34 11.62
N GLU A 238 -5.34 5.38 10.91
CA GLU A 238 -5.98 5.81 9.67
C GLU A 238 -4.93 5.99 8.57
N THR A 239 -5.22 5.48 7.38
CA THR A 239 -4.32 5.59 6.22
C THR A 239 -4.51 6.87 5.41
N ASP A 240 -5.58 7.62 5.67
CA ASP A 240 -5.88 8.91 5.03
C ASP A 240 -5.51 10.08 5.95
N LEU A 241 -5.22 11.24 5.37
CA LEU A 241 -4.97 12.47 6.13
C LEU A 241 -6.26 13.09 6.70
N GLY A 242 -7.42 12.58 6.26
CA GLY A 242 -8.72 13.08 6.63
C GLY A 242 -9.04 14.47 6.07
N PHE A 243 -10.30 14.89 6.24
CA PHE A 243 -10.73 16.22 5.79
C PHE A 243 -9.92 17.33 6.47
N MET A 244 -9.36 18.26 5.67
CA MET A 244 -8.53 19.38 6.15
C MET A 244 -7.36 18.97 7.07
N TRP A 245 -6.78 17.79 6.88
CA TRP A 245 -5.63 17.31 7.66
C TRP A 245 -5.92 17.16 9.16
N HIS A 246 -7.17 16.91 9.55
CA HIS A 246 -7.53 16.78 10.97
C HIS A 246 -6.88 15.55 11.63
N VAL A 247 -6.58 14.50 10.87
CA VAL A 247 -5.99 13.28 11.43
C VAL A 247 -4.56 13.50 11.96
N PRO A 248 -3.65 14.20 11.25
CA PRO A 248 -2.36 14.62 11.82
C PRO A 248 -2.48 15.44 13.09
N LEU A 249 -3.45 16.37 13.14
CA LEU A 249 -3.71 17.18 14.35
C LEU A 249 -4.16 16.30 15.52
N LEU A 250 -5.10 15.38 15.28
CA LEU A 250 -5.54 14.41 16.28
C LEU A 250 -4.40 13.50 16.73
N ALA A 251 -3.54 13.03 15.81
CA ALA A 251 -2.38 12.21 16.14
C ALA A 251 -1.38 12.95 17.05
N LEU A 252 -1.26 14.27 16.91
CA LEU A 252 -0.46 15.10 17.81
C LEU A 252 -1.16 15.29 19.17
N LEU A 253 -2.42 15.72 19.17
CA LEU A 253 -3.15 16.05 20.39
C LEU A 253 -3.41 14.84 21.29
N THR A 254 -3.75 13.69 20.72
CA THR A 254 -4.06 12.47 21.49
C THR A 254 -2.83 11.83 22.16
N ARG A 255 -1.62 12.32 21.88
CA ARG A 255 -0.42 11.94 22.64
C ARG A 255 -0.39 12.51 24.05
N TRP A 256 -1.07 13.64 24.26
CA TRP A 256 -1.00 14.41 25.49
C TRP A 256 -2.35 14.49 26.22
N VAL A 257 -3.45 14.26 25.48
CA VAL A 257 -4.80 14.43 26.02
C VAL A 257 -5.63 13.18 25.78
N GLY A 258 -6.12 12.60 26.88
CA GLY A 258 -6.99 11.42 26.87
C GLY A 258 -6.24 10.11 27.03
N ASP A 259 -7.01 9.04 27.02
CA ASP A 259 -6.57 7.66 27.24
C ASP A 259 -6.43 6.84 25.96
N LYS A 260 -6.73 7.42 24.80
CA LYS A 260 -6.73 6.74 23.47
C LYS A 260 -5.91 7.54 22.48
N ARG A 261 -5.23 6.85 21.59
CA ARG A 261 -4.31 7.46 20.63
C ARG A 261 -4.80 7.37 19.20
N VAL A 262 -4.54 8.42 18.41
CA VAL A 262 -4.66 8.38 16.96
C VAL A 262 -3.24 8.30 16.38
N THR A 263 -3.05 7.51 15.35
CA THR A 263 -1.78 7.43 14.64
C THR A 263 -1.99 7.31 13.14
N ILE A 264 -0.99 7.77 12.39
CA ILE A 264 -0.91 7.66 10.92
C ILE A 264 0.35 6.89 10.58
N PRO A 265 0.29 5.91 9.69
CA PRO A 265 1.49 5.27 9.18
C PRO A 265 2.31 6.30 8.39
N ILE A 266 3.58 6.46 8.75
CA ILE A 266 4.53 7.23 7.95
C ILE A 266 5.21 6.23 7.03
N PRO A 267 5.09 6.35 5.69
CA PRO A 267 5.69 5.40 4.77
C PRO A 267 7.22 5.51 4.81
N LYS A 268 7.85 4.70 5.64
CA LYS A 268 9.30 4.49 5.71
C LYS A 268 9.58 3.01 5.43
N TYR A 269 9.25 2.60 4.21
CA TYR A 269 9.42 1.20 3.81
C TYR A 269 10.85 0.97 3.33
N THR A 270 11.39 -0.18 3.68
CA THR A 270 12.74 -0.62 3.34
C THR A 270 12.69 -1.87 2.45
N LYS A 271 13.82 -2.23 1.87
CA LYS A 271 13.99 -3.50 1.16
C LYS A 271 13.66 -4.70 2.05
N ARG A 272 14.04 -4.64 3.36
CA ARG A 272 13.72 -5.69 4.33
C ARG A 272 12.24 -5.92 4.52
N ASP A 273 11.42 -4.87 4.36
CA ASP A 273 9.97 -5.00 4.47
C ASP A 273 9.38 -5.74 3.27
N VAL A 274 9.95 -5.54 2.06
CA VAL A 274 9.56 -6.30 0.87
C VAL A 274 9.98 -7.77 0.98
N ILE A 275 11.17 -8.05 1.52
CA ILE A 275 11.64 -9.42 1.77
C ILE A 275 10.76 -10.13 2.82
N PHE A 276 10.24 -9.38 3.80
CA PHE A 276 9.36 -9.92 4.83
C PHE A 276 7.98 -10.30 4.27
N LEU A 277 7.44 -9.53 3.34
CA LEU A 277 6.14 -9.80 2.69
C LEU A 277 6.18 -11.04 1.79
#